data_27d8ee7866cb1a2895a76057680b5450
#
_entry.id   27d8ee7866cb1a2895a76057680b5450
#
_cell.length_a   1.000
_cell.length_b   1.000
_cell.length_c   1.000
_cell.angle_alpha   90.00
_cell.angle_beta   90.00
_cell.angle_gamma   90.00
#
_symmetry.space_group_name_H-M   'P 1'
#
loop_
_entity.id
_entity.type
_entity.pdbx_description
1 polymer ?
#
loop_
_entity_poly.entity_id
_entity_poly.type
_entity_poly.pdbx_seq_one_letter_code
_entity_poly.pdbx_strand_id
1 'polypeptide(L)'
;MEKTVIVTGGCGYIGSHIARAFKQNGDRVFVIDRVKREHTLKDVDGYFISDFASEESLATVLNLSPDVIVHCAGTSLVGPSITDPADYYTNNVSKTIKLLDLVKDFEKKPIILFSSSASVYGNGTNKPFNEGDPINPISPYGKTKAMVESILTDYWNAYAIPSTVFRYFNAAGAEPFNFDLGQEPNATHIVARALEASITA
;
A
#
# COMPACT_ATOMS: atom_id res chain seq x y z
N MET A 1 3.29 11.65 21.06
CA MET A 1 4.15 12.55 20.25
C MET A 1 3.64 12.44 18.81
N GLU A 2 3.47 13.57 18.16
CA GLU A 2 3.13 13.70 16.75
C GLU A 2 4.20 13.01 15.90
N LYS A 3 3.78 12.20 14.93
CA LYS A 3 4.67 11.51 13.99
C LYS A 3 4.59 12.14 12.60
N THR A 4 5.68 12.09 11.86
CA THR A 4 5.66 12.37 10.43
C THR A 4 5.43 11.07 9.66
N VAL A 5 4.32 11.01 8.92
CA VAL A 5 3.86 9.83 8.19
C VAL A 5 3.83 10.12 6.69
N ILE A 6 4.44 9.26 5.89
CA ILE A 6 4.30 9.30 4.43
C ILE A 6 3.44 8.12 3.99
N VAL A 7 2.43 8.38 3.17
CA VAL A 7 1.58 7.36 2.56
C VAL A 7 1.82 7.34 1.05
N THR A 8 2.52 6.34 0.55
CA THR A 8 2.64 6.12 -0.90
C THR A 8 1.39 5.42 -1.41
N GLY A 9 0.84 5.85 -2.54
CA GLY A 9 -0.46 5.38 -3.02
C GLY A 9 -1.62 5.91 -2.16
N GLY A 10 -1.45 7.07 -1.53
CA GLY A 10 -2.42 7.65 -0.60
C GLY A 10 -3.69 8.20 -1.24
N CYS A 11 -3.74 8.33 -2.56
CA CYS A 11 -4.98 8.66 -3.29
C CYS A 11 -5.81 7.40 -3.65
N GLY A 12 -5.25 6.20 -3.45
CA GLY A 12 -5.97 4.94 -3.61
C GLY A 12 -6.95 4.66 -2.47
N TYR A 13 -7.80 3.66 -2.65
CA TYR A 13 -8.83 3.29 -1.69
C TYR A 13 -8.27 3.03 -0.27
N ILE A 14 -7.34 2.10 -0.12
CA ILE A 14 -6.75 1.76 1.18
C ILE A 14 -5.89 2.91 1.71
N GLY A 15 -5.04 3.48 0.86
CA GLY A 15 -4.11 4.54 1.27
C GLY A 15 -4.80 5.79 1.79
N SER A 16 -5.93 6.20 1.19
CA SER A 16 -6.68 7.37 1.62
C SER A 16 -7.32 7.18 3.00
N HIS A 17 -7.89 6.00 3.27
CA HIS A 17 -8.42 5.67 4.59
C HIS A 17 -7.33 5.68 5.66
N ILE A 18 -6.15 5.13 5.35
CA ILE A 18 -5.03 5.11 6.29
C ILE A 18 -4.49 6.53 6.52
N ALA A 19 -4.32 7.33 5.46
CA ALA A 19 -3.88 8.72 5.57
C ALA A 19 -4.82 9.52 6.50
N ARG A 20 -6.12 9.38 6.32
CA ARG A 20 -7.12 10.03 7.18
C ARG A 20 -7.06 9.55 8.61
N ALA A 21 -6.90 8.26 8.85
CA ALA A 21 -6.78 7.71 10.20
C ALA A 21 -5.58 8.30 10.97
N PHE A 22 -4.41 8.42 10.32
CA PHE A 22 -3.26 9.08 10.92
C PHE A 22 -3.51 10.57 11.19
N LYS A 23 -4.17 11.28 10.26
CA LYS A 23 -4.56 12.69 10.52
C LYS A 23 -5.49 12.83 11.70
N GLN A 24 -6.49 11.99 11.83
CA GLN A 24 -7.42 11.98 12.98
C GLN A 24 -6.70 11.66 14.30
N ASN A 25 -5.60 10.90 14.24
CA ASN A 25 -4.74 10.63 15.40
C ASN A 25 -3.84 11.83 15.79
N GLY A 26 -3.82 12.91 14.99
CA GLY A 26 -3.00 14.10 15.24
C GLY A 26 -1.59 14.01 14.66
N ASP A 27 -1.34 13.12 13.70
CA ASP A 27 -0.04 12.99 13.06
C ASP A 27 0.07 13.94 11.84
N ARG A 28 1.29 14.27 11.44
CA ARG A 28 1.59 14.98 10.19
C ARG A 28 1.62 13.98 9.05
N VAL A 29 0.75 14.14 8.07
CA VAL A 29 0.57 13.17 6.99
C VAL A 29 0.86 13.79 5.62
N PHE A 30 1.75 13.13 4.88
CA PHE A 30 2.11 13.49 3.52
C PHE A 30 1.76 12.33 2.58
N VAL A 31 1.21 12.64 1.41
CA VAL A 31 0.80 11.65 0.42
C VAL A 31 1.69 11.77 -0.83
N ILE A 32 2.15 10.63 -1.34
CA ILE A 32 2.82 10.53 -2.64
C ILE A 32 2.00 9.58 -3.50
N ASP A 33 1.49 10.08 -4.64
CA ASP A 33 0.70 9.28 -5.58
C ASP A 33 0.86 9.80 -7.00
N ARG A 34 0.72 8.94 -8.00
CA ARG A 34 0.73 9.33 -9.42
C ARG A 34 -0.57 10.01 -9.84
N VAL A 35 -1.64 9.79 -9.10
CA VAL A 35 -2.97 10.33 -9.39
C VAL A 35 -3.35 11.33 -8.33
N LYS A 36 -3.86 12.49 -8.75
CA LYS A 36 -4.45 13.47 -7.85
C LYS A 36 -5.95 13.19 -7.69
N ARG A 37 -6.38 13.01 -6.43
CA ARG A 37 -7.80 12.90 -6.06
C ARG A 37 -8.07 13.85 -4.90
N GLU A 38 -8.68 14.98 -5.18
CA GLU A 38 -8.84 16.07 -4.19
C GLU A 38 -9.61 15.63 -2.95
N HIS A 39 -10.65 14.81 -3.11
CA HIS A 39 -11.44 14.32 -1.98
C HIS A 39 -10.64 13.42 -1.01
N THR A 40 -9.62 12.72 -1.50
CA THR A 40 -8.76 11.87 -0.65
C THR A 40 -7.64 12.65 0.04
N LEU A 41 -7.36 13.88 -0.42
CA LEU A 41 -6.25 14.72 0.04
C LEU A 41 -6.71 15.87 0.95
N LYS A 42 -7.99 15.97 1.26
CA LYS A 42 -8.62 17.14 1.88
C LYS A 42 -7.99 17.58 3.21
N ASP A 43 -7.48 16.63 3.98
CA ASP A 43 -7.02 16.90 5.35
C ASP A 43 -5.52 16.57 5.57
N VAL A 44 -4.75 16.26 4.51
CA VAL A 44 -3.33 15.95 4.65
C VAL A 44 -2.46 17.22 4.70
N ASP A 45 -1.29 17.15 5.32
CA ASP A 45 -0.37 18.29 5.47
C ASP A 45 0.39 18.62 4.19
N GLY A 46 0.46 17.66 3.27
CA GLY A 46 1.01 17.86 1.94
C GLY A 46 0.82 16.67 1.03
N TYR A 47 0.87 16.91 -0.27
CA TYR A 47 0.78 15.86 -1.27
C TYR A 47 1.73 16.14 -2.45
N PHE A 48 2.26 15.07 -3.01
CA PHE A 48 3.20 15.10 -4.12
C PHE A 48 2.65 14.19 -5.23
N ILE A 49 2.32 14.79 -6.38
CA ILE A 49 1.78 14.04 -7.52
C ILE A 49 2.95 13.55 -8.37
N SER A 50 3.46 12.39 -8.02
CA SER A 50 4.64 11.79 -8.63
C SER A 50 4.67 10.28 -8.40
N ASP A 51 5.52 9.58 -9.17
CA ASP A 51 5.86 8.19 -8.86
C ASP A 51 6.70 8.13 -7.57
N PHE A 52 6.32 7.28 -6.63
CA PHE A 52 6.97 7.20 -5.31
C PHE A 52 8.47 6.85 -5.37
N ALA A 53 8.94 6.29 -6.48
CA ALA A 53 10.34 5.95 -6.71
C ALA A 53 11.05 6.91 -7.69
N SER A 54 10.42 8.05 -8.05
CA SER A 54 11.07 9.13 -8.77
C SER A 54 12.12 9.82 -7.90
N GLU A 55 13.09 10.46 -8.50
CA GLU A 55 14.12 11.23 -7.78
C GLU A 55 13.49 12.31 -6.90
N GLU A 56 12.47 13.00 -7.40
CA GLU A 56 11.73 14.04 -6.67
C GLU A 56 11.02 13.46 -5.41
N SER A 57 10.32 12.34 -5.57
CA SER A 57 9.65 11.68 -4.45
C SER A 57 10.64 11.15 -3.41
N LEU A 58 11.73 10.55 -3.85
CA LEU A 58 12.79 10.07 -2.97
C LEU A 58 13.48 11.23 -2.22
N ALA A 59 13.73 12.35 -2.89
CA ALA A 59 14.22 13.57 -2.24
C ALA A 59 13.22 14.10 -1.21
N THR A 60 11.92 14.02 -1.50
CA THR A 60 10.87 14.41 -0.55
C THR A 60 10.88 13.51 0.69
N VAL A 61 10.99 12.18 0.51
CA VAL A 61 11.11 11.22 1.64
C VAL A 61 12.34 11.54 2.48
N LEU A 62 13.47 11.81 1.85
CA LEU A 62 14.72 12.18 2.54
C LEU A 62 14.53 13.46 3.38
N ASN A 63 13.96 14.52 2.79
CA ASN A 63 13.79 15.82 3.43
C ASN A 63 12.79 15.76 4.61
N LEU A 64 11.72 14.98 4.48
CA LEU A 64 10.71 14.85 5.53
C LEU A 64 11.19 13.96 6.68
N SER A 65 12.14 13.09 6.44
CA SER A 65 12.68 12.12 7.42
C SER A 65 11.57 11.47 8.26
N PRO A 66 10.64 10.70 7.63
CA PRO A 66 9.43 10.23 8.28
C PRO A 66 9.72 9.24 9.42
N ASP A 67 8.81 9.20 10.39
CA ASP A 67 8.77 8.17 11.42
C ASP A 67 8.12 6.88 10.92
N VAL A 68 7.18 7.03 9.96
CA VAL A 68 6.40 5.93 9.40
C VAL A 68 6.24 6.13 7.88
N ILE A 69 6.46 5.07 7.12
CA ILE A 69 6.09 5.00 5.70
C ILE A 69 5.03 3.91 5.53
N VAL A 70 3.82 4.33 5.14
CA VAL A 70 2.75 3.41 4.74
C VAL A 70 2.87 3.18 3.24
N HIS A 71 3.29 1.99 2.85
CA HIS A 71 3.54 1.66 1.45
C HIS A 71 2.35 0.92 0.83
N CYS A 72 1.42 1.70 0.25
CA CYS A 72 0.26 1.21 -0.47
C CYS A 72 0.42 1.29 -2.00
N ALA A 73 1.41 2.06 -2.49
CA ALA A 73 1.64 2.21 -3.92
C ALA A 73 2.01 0.87 -4.58
N GLY A 74 1.47 0.66 -5.77
CA GLY A 74 1.75 -0.52 -6.59
C GLY A 74 0.58 -0.85 -7.51
N THR A 75 0.83 -1.74 -8.48
CA THR A 75 -0.20 -2.25 -9.38
C THR A 75 -0.90 -3.42 -8.68
N SER A 76 -2.25 -3.39 -8.55
CA SER A 76 -2.98 -4.25 -7.60
C SER A 76 -3.94 -5.27 -8.20
N LEU A 77 -4.26 -5.23 -9.50
CA LEU A 77 -5.22 -6.15 -10.10
C LEU A 77 -4.59 -7.51 -10.43
N VAL A 78 -5.20 -8.61 -9.96
CA VAL A 78 -4.67 -9.96 -10.15
C VAL A 78 -4.71 -10.39 -11.63
N GLY A 79 -5.86 -10.21 -12.32
CA GLY A 79 -6.06 -10.63 -13.71
C GLY A 79 -5.02 -10.02 -14.67
N PRO A 80 -4.90 -8.69 -14.76
CA PRO A 80 -3.92 -8.02 -15.62
C PRO A 80 -2.47 -8.42 -15.34
N SER A 81 -2.13 -8.84 -14.12
CA SER A 81 -0.77 -9.29 -13.80
C SER A 81 -0.32 -10.51 -14.64
N ILE A 82 -1.28 -11.30 -15.13
CA ILE A 82 -0.98 -12.49 -15.95
C ILE A 82 -0.58 -12.08 -17.37
N THR A 83 -1.18 -11.02 -17.89
CA THR A 83 -0.93 -10.55 -19.26
C THR A 83 0.23 -9.57 -19.36
N ASP A 84 0.49 -8.81 -18.31
CA ASP A 84 1.62 -7.87 -18.23
C ASP A 84 2.37 -7.98 -16.90
N PRO A 85 3.10 -9.08 -16.67
CA PRO A 85 3.85 -9.25 -15.42
C PRO A 85 5.00 -8.25 -15.24
N ALA A 86 5.55 -7.69 -16.34
CA ALA A 86 6.68 -6.78 -16.30
C ALA A 86 6.33 -5.47 -15.55
N ASP A 87 5.13 -4.91 -15.79
CA ASP A 87 4.63 -3.75 -15.06
C ASP A 87 4.57 -4.03 -13.54
N TYR A 88 4.09 -5.22 -13.15
CA TYR A 88 3.98 -5.61 -11.75
C TYR A 88 5.33 -5.77 -11.07
N TYR A 89 6.29 -6.44 -11.68
CA TYR A 89 7.64 -6.57 -11.12
C TYR A 89 8.34 -5.22 -11.01
N THR A 90 8.19 -4.37 -12.00
CA THR A 90 8.76 -3.02 -11.98
C THR A 90 8.15 -2.17 -10.89
N ASN A 91 6.81 -2.04 -10.86
CA ASN A 91 6.12 -1.14 -9.94
C ASN A 91 6.14 -1.65 -8.49
N ASN A 92 5.94 -2.96 -8.27
CA ASN A 92 5.78 -3.49 -6.93
C ASN A 92 7.11 -3.92 -6.28
N VAL A 93 8.10 -4.37 -7.07
CA VAL A 93 9.35 -4.88 -6.52
C VAL A 93 10.50 -3.90 -6.74
N SER A 94 10.84 -3.61 -7.99
CA SER A 94 12.03 -2.79 -8.29
C SER A 94 11.94 -1.38 -7.69
N LYS A 95 10.78 -0.75 -7.77
CA LYS A 95 10.57 0.58 -7.17
C LYS A 95 10.53 0.55 -5.65
N THR A 96 9.99 -0.52 -5.05
CA THR A 96 10.02 -0.69 -3.59
C THR A 96 11.45 -0.83 -3.08
N ILE A 97 12.31 -1.56 -3.79
CA ILE A 97 13.73 -1.67 -3.46
C ILE A 97 14.39 -0.28 -3.46
N LYS A 98 14.12 0.58 -4.45
CA LYS A 98 14.67 1.95 -4.48
C LYS A 98 14.27 2.77 -3.25
N LEU A 99 13.02 2.65 -2.78
CA LEU A 99 12.56 3.31 -1.56
C LEU A 99 13.28 2.76 -0.33
N LEU A 100 13.42 1.43 -0.21
CA LEU A 100 14.11 0.80 0.90
C LEU A 100 15.61 1.12 0.89
N ASP A 101 16.23 1.19 -0.28
CA ASP A 101 17.64 1.60 -0.43
C ASP A 101 17.89 3.03 0.03
N LEU A 102 16.92 3.93 -0.14
CA LEU A 102 17.03 5.27 0.41
C LEU A 102 16.99 5.24 1.95
N VAL A 103 15.98 4.59 2.52
CA VAL A 103 15.75 4.63 3.97
C VAL A 103 16.74 3.79 4.78
N LYS A 104 17.46 2.85 4.15
CA LYS A 104 18.51 2.08 4.84
C LYS A 104 19.66 2.96 5.37
N ASP A 105 19.85 4.13 4.76
CA ASP A 105 20.93 5.05 5.14
C ASP A 105 20.48 6.11 6.14
N PHE A 106 19.18 6.15 6.53
CA PHE A 106 18.69 7.07 7.56
C PHE A 106 19.28 6.73 8.91
N GLU A 107 19.65 7.73 9.71
CA GLU A 107 20.09 7.54 11.10
C GLU A 107 18.96 6.92 11.93
N LYS A 108 17.76 7.49 11.87
CA LYS A 108 16.54 6.92 12.45
C LYS A 108 15.72 6.24 11.38
N LYS A 109 15.64 4.92 11.39
CA LYS A 109 14.88 4.15 10.44
C LYS A 109 13.37 4.35 10.61
N PRO A 110 12.60 4.67 9.56
CA PRO A 110 11.14 4.69 9.63
C PRO A 110 10.59 3.27 9.80
N ILE A 111 9.43 3.18 10.42
CA ILE A 111 8.64 1.94 10.39
C ILE A 111 7.97 1.81 9.02
N ILE A 112 8.17 0.71 8.33
CA ILE A 112 7.51 0.42 7.06
C ILE A 112 6.23 -0.38 7.32
N LEU A 113 5.07 0.20 7.00
CA LEU A 113 3.78 -0.49 7.01
C LEU A 113 3.44 -0.89 5.57
N PHE A 114 3.57 -2.17 5.25
CA PHE A 114 3.43 -2.65 3.87
C PHE A 114 2.07 -3.27 3.59
N SER A 115 1.40 -2.76 2.58
CA SER A 115 0.14 -3.31 2.04
C SER A 115 0.42 -4.54 1.17
N SER A 116 0.44 -5.71 1.79
CA SER A 116 0.50 -7.01 1.11
C SER A 116 -0.91 -7.50 0.75
N SER A 117 -1.06 -8.77 0.44
CA SER A 117 -2.32 -9.36 -0.03
C SER A 117 -2.43 -10.83 0.35
N ALA A 118 -3.66 -11.30 0.58
CA ALA A 118 -3.98 -12.72 0.71
C ALA A 118 -3.58 -13.55 -0.53
N SER A 119 -3.37 -12.90 -1.68
CA SER A 119 -2.87 -13.55 -2.91
C SER A 119 -1.51 -14.23 -2.74
N VAL A 120 -0.77 -13.93 -1.66
CA VAL A 120 0.49 -14.62 -1.32
C VAL A 120 0.28 -16.08 -0.94
N TYR A 121 -0.91 -16.44 -0.43
CA TYR A 121 -1.23 -17.82 -0.05
C TYR A 121 -1.63 -18.71 -1.25
N GLY A 122 -1.98 -18.12 -2.39
CA GLY A 122 -2.45 -18.87 -3.57
C GLY A 122 -3.88 -19.39 -3.41
N ASN A 123 -4.14 -20.62 -3.89
CA ASN A 123 -5.50 -21.19 -3.90
C ASN A 123 -6.02 -21.58 -2.52
N GLY A 124 -5.16 -21.68 -1.53
CA GLY A 124 -5.55 -22.04 -0.18
C GLY A 124 -6.05 -23.47 -0.01
N THR A 125 -6.59 -23.69 1.17
CA THR A 125 -7.27 -24.93 1.56
C THR A 125 -8.71 -24.59 1.96
N ASN A 126 -9.55 -25.60 2.24
CA ASN A 126 -10.93 -25.38 2.73
C ASN A 126 -10.97 -24.87 4.19
N LYS A 127 -9.90 -24.30 4.71
CA LYS A 127 -9.79 -23.73 6.06
C LYS A 127 -9.43 -22.25 5.98
N PRO A 128 -9.84 -21.45 6.98
CA PRO A 128 -9.34 -20.08 7.11
C PRO A 128 -7.82 -20.05 7.17
N PHE A 129 -7.22 -19.01 6.54
CA PHE A 129 -5.78 -18.80 6.58
C PHE A 129 -5.31 -18.25 7.92
N ASN A 130 -4.09 -18.63 8.29
CA ASN A 130 -3.31 -18.03 9.37
C ASN A 130 -2.03 -17.41 8.80
N GLU A 131 -1.43 -16.48 9.55
CA GLU A 131 -0.21 -15.78 9.11
C GLU A 131 0.97 -16.73 8.88
N GLY A 132 1.00 -17.86 9.60
CA GLY A 132 2.05 -18.90 9.48
C GLY A 132 1.84 -19.90 8.33
N ASP A 133 0.73 -19.81 7.59
CA ASP A 133 0.47 -20.72 6.48
C ASP A 133 1.48 -20.53 5.33
N PRO A 134 1.77 -21.59 4.57
CA PRO A 134 2.72 -21.53 3.47
C PRO A 134 2.37 -20.46 2.43
N ILE A 135 3.38 -19.70 2.02
CA ILE A 135 3.30 -18.73 0.93
C ILE A 135 3.49 -19.47 -0.39
N ASN A 136 2.46 -19.50 -1.23
CA ASN A 136 2.46 -20.20 -2.51
C ASN A 136 1.66 -19.43 -3.58
N PRO A 137 2.08 -18.21 -3.96
CA PRO A 137 1.33 -17.34 -4.88
C PRO A 137 1.25 -17.92 -6.27
N ILE A 138 0.07 -17.89 -6.87
CA ILE A 138 -0.22 -18.44 -8.21
C ILE A 138 -0.28 -17.36 -9.31
N SER A 139 -0.26 -16.09 -8.96
CA SER A 139 -0.27 -14.96 -9.90
C SER A 139 1.00 -14.12 -9.80
N PRO A 140 1.41 -13.41 -10.86
CA PRO A 140 2.51 -12.46 -10.80
C PRO A 140 2.30 -11.38 -9.72
N TYR A 141 1.07 -10.85 -9.56
CA TYR A 141 0.74 -9.94 -8.49
C TYR A 141 1.04 -10.54 -7.11
N GLY A 142 0.52 -11.74 -6.81
CA GLY A 142 0.79 -12.42 -5.54
C GLY A 142 2.28 -12.69 -5.32
N LYS A 143 3.00 -13.07 -6.39
CA LYS A 143 4.46 -13.26 -6.35
C LYS A 143 5.19 -11.96 -6.00
N THR A 144 4.80 -10.82 -6.58
CA THR A 144 5.44 -9.53 -6.26
C THR A 144 5.21 -9.14 -4.79
N LYS A 145 4.04 -9.40 -4.23
CA LYS A 145 3.76 -9.15 -2.82
C LYS A 145 4.61 -10.04 -1.90
N ALA A 146 4.66 -11.35 -2.20
CA ALA A 146 5.51 -12.29 -1.45
C ALA A 146 7.01 -11.95 -1.52
N MET A 147 7.50 -11.50 -2.69
CA MET A 147 8.88 -11.03 -2.85
C MET A 147 9.17 -9.84 -1.96
N VAL A 148 8.28 -8.84 -1.90
CA VAL A 148 8.48 -7.68 -1.03
C VAL A 148 8.45 -8.05 0.44
N GLU A 149 7.60 -8.99 0.86
CA GLU A 149 7.62 -9.52 2.24
C GLU A 149 8.99 -10.12 2.60
N SER A 150 9.57 -10.91 1.68
CA SER A 150 10.91 -11.47 1.86
C SER A 150 11.98 -10.38 1.91
N ILE A 151 11.94 -9.42 0.98
CA ILE A 151 12.87 -8.28 0.94
C ILE A 151 12.82 -7.48 2.25
N LEU A 152 11.62 -7.21 2.79
CA LEU A 152 11.47 -6.50 4.06
C LEU A 152 12.13 -7.27 5.22
N THR A 153 12.02 -8.60 5.22
CA THR A 153 12.70 -9.45 6.19
C THR A 153 14.22 -9.35 6.07
N ASP A 154 14.76 -9.36 4.84
CA ASP A 154 16.19 -9.21 4.61
C ASP A 154 16.70 -7.83 5.02
N TYR A 155 15.92 -6.76 4.72
CA TYR A 155 16.26 -5.40 5.12
C TYR A 155 16.17 -5.17 6.63
N TRP A 156 15.26 -5.86 7.33
CA TRP A 156 15.28 -5.89 8.79
C TRP A 156 16.56 -6.53 9.33
N ASN A 157 16.93 -7.69 8.81
CA ASN A 157 18.10 -8.43 9.27
C ASN A 157 19.42 -7.69 8.99
N ALA A 158 19.53 -7.04 7.83
CA ALA A 158 20.76 -6.38 7.40
C ALA A 158 20.89 -4.94 7.90
N TYR A 159 19.79 -4.18 7.95
CA TYR A 159 19.80 -2.73 8.14
C TYR A 159 18.93 -2.28 9.33
N ALA A 160 18.29 -3.20 10.04
CA ALA A 160 17.36 -2.92 11.14
C ALA A 160 16.19 -1.97 10.75
N ILE A 161 15.66 -2.08 9.52
CA ILE A 161 14.48 -1.35 9.09
C ILE A 161 13.23 -2.07 9.61
N PRO A 162 12.51 -1.53 10.61
CA PRO A 162 11.34 -2.19 11.16
C PRO A 162 10.19 -2.19 10.15
N SER A 163 9.51 -3.32 9.99
CA SER A 163 8.38 -3.42 9.09
C SER A 163 7.24 -4.25 9.67
N THR A 164 6.02 -3.91 9.25
CA THR A 164 4.81 -4.70 9.51
C THR A 164 4.09 -4.93 8.19
N VAL A 165 3.71 -6.17 7.93
CA VAL A 165 3.07 -6.59 6.68
C VAL A 165 1.59 -6.84 6.95
N PHE A 166 0.71 -6.21 6.14
CA PHE A 166 -0.73 -6.42 6.18
C PHE A 166 -1.20 -7.20 4.96
N ARG A 167 -1.59 -8.45 5.13
CA ARG A 167 -2.12 -9.31 4.05
C ARG A 167 -3.62 -9.10 3.92
N TYR A 168 -4.03 -8.09 3.15
CA TYR A 168 -5.44 -7.79 2.92
C TYR A 168 -6.12 -8.89 2.09
N PHE A 169 -7.33 -9.24 2.51
CA PHE A 169 -8.27 -10.08 1.73
C PHE A 169 -9.14 -9.17 0.86
N ASN A 170 -10.40 -8.99 1.22
CA ASN A 170 -11.33 -8.13 0.51
C ASN A 170 -11.60 -6.89 1.36
N ALA A 171 -10.78 -5.87 1.22
CA ALA A 171 -11.03 -4.59 1.88
C ALA A 171 -12.36 -4.03 1.38
N ALA A 172 -13.25 -3.65 2.30
CA ALA A 172 -14.56 -3.11 1.99
C ALA A 172 -14.96 -2.07 3.03
N GLY A 173 -15.81 -1.14 2.62
CA GLY A 173 -16.33 -0.08 3.47
C GLY A 173 -16.13 1.31 2.87
N ALA A 174 -16.76 2.29 3.48
CA ALA A 174 -16.61 3.70 3.19
C ALA A 174 -16.56 4.46 4.53
N GLU A 175 -16.12 5.70 4.50
CA GLU A 175 -16.18 6.54 5.68
C GLU A 175 -17.65 6.79 6.09
N PRO A 176 -18.03 6.50 7.36
CA PRO A 176 -19.44 6.45 7.73
C PRO A 176 -20.15 7.82 7.77
N PHE A 177 -19.41 8.92 7.87
CA PHE A 177 -20.01 10.25 8.08
C PHE A 177 -19.95 11.17 6.86
N ASN A 178 -18.93 11.08 6.03
CA ASN A 178 -18.75 11.97 4.88
C ASN A 178 -18.91 11.25 3.54
N PHE A 179 -18.82 9.92 3.51
CA PHE A 179 -18.83 9.10 2.29
C PHE A 179 -17.81 9.52 1.22
N ASP A 180 -16.85 10.38 1.61
CA ASP A 180 -15.83 10.90 0.71
C ASP A 180 -14.80 9.85 0.32
N LEU A 181 -14.61 8.85 1.19
CA LEU A 181 -13.68 7.75 0.99
C LEU A 181 -14.46 6.44 0.83
N GLY A 182 -14.23 5.79 -0.28
CA GLY A 182 -14.85 4.51 -0.60
C GLY A 182 -14.18 3.87 -1.80
N GLN A 183 -14.73 2.78 -2.27
CA GLN A 183 -14.26 2.16 -3.50
C GLN A 183 -14.65 2.99 -4.72
N GLU A 184 -13.78 2.93 -5.74
CA GLU A 184 -14.05 3.59 -7.02
C GLU A 184 -15.33 3.06 -7.68
N PRO A 185 -16.04 3.90 -8.41
CA PRO A 185 -17.09 3.45 -9.32
C PRO A 185 -16.57 2.35 -10.24
N ASN A 186 -17.37 1.31 -10.46
CA ASN A 186 -16.99 0.13 -11.25
C ASN A 186 -15.84 -0.72 -10.64
N ALA A 187 -15.66 -0.69 -9.33
CA ALA A 187 -14.71 -1.56 -8.66
C ALA A 187 -14.95 -3.04 -9.00
N THR A 188 -13.87 -3.77 -9.25
CA THR A 188 -13.94 -5.19 -9.64
C THR A 188 -13.97 -6.15 -8.46
N HIS A 189 -13.84 -5.63 -7.23
CA HIS A 189 -13.84 -6.43 -6.01
C HIS A 189 -15.23 -7.00 -5.71
N ILE A 190 -15.24 -8.23 -5.18
CA ILE A 190 -16.47 -9.00 -4.98
C ILE A 190 -17.53 -8.27 -4.14
N VAL A 191 -17.13 -7.57 -3.08
CA VAL A 191 -18.08 -6.85 -2.20
C VAL A 191 -18.74 -5.70 -2.95
N ALA A 192 -17.98 -4.89 -3.69
CA ALA A 192 -18.51 -3.80 -4.50
C ALA A 192 -19.47 -4.32 -5.58
N ARG A 193 -19.08 -5.40 -6.28
CA ARG A 193 -19.92 -6.04 -7.32
C ARG A 193 -21.20 -6.63 -6.75
N ALA A 194 -21.15 -7.25 -5.56
CA ALA A 194 -22.34 -7.78 -4.91
C ALA A 194 -23.31 -6.67 -4.48
N LEU A 195 -22.79 -5.56 -3.95
CA LEU A 195 -23.61 -4.39 -3.61
C LEU A 195 -24.25 -3.77 -4.84
N GLU A 196 -23.49 -3.57 -5.92
CA GLU A 196 -23.99 -3.04 -7.19
C GLU A 196 -25.12 -3.93 -7.74
N ALA A 197 -24.92 -5.23 -7.77
CA ALA A 197 -25.94 -6.19 -8.21
C ALA A 197 -27.21 -6.16 -7.33
N SER A 198 -27.08 -5.93 -6.03
CA SER A 198 -28.24 -5.86 -5.11
C SER A 198 -29.08 -4.59 -5.27
N ILE A 199 -28.50 -3.52 -5.84
CA ILE A 199 -29.20 -2.23 -6.07
C ILE A 199 -29.86 -2.21 -7.47
N THR A 200 -29.32 -2.98 -8.42
CA THR A 200 -29.79 -3.03 -9.81
C THR A 200 -30.78 -4.16 -10.10
N ALA A 201 -31.02 -5.04 -9.15
CA ALA A 201 -32.00 -6.13 -9.21
C ALA A 201 -33.36 -5.69 -8.68
#